data_0d97ac76b5d17960cf5de9207eba1d0b
#
_entry.id   0d97ac76b5d17960cf5de9207eba1d0b
#
_cell.length_a   1.000
_cell.length_b   1.000
_cell.length_c   1.000
_cell.angle_alpha   90.00
_cell.angle_beta   90.00
_cell.angle_gamma   90.00
#
_symmetry.space_group_name_H-M   'P 1'
#
loop_
_entity.id
_entity.type
_entity.pdbx_description
1 polymer ?
#
loop_
_entity_poly.entity_id
_entity_poly.type
_entity_poly.pdbx_seq_one_letter_code
_entity_poly.pdbx_strand_id
1 'polypeptide(L)'
;MHDLPIVNANRADFLTDRRGSTIPDGSWPPGREAPAGLEVLRRFLNTENPESGADLLATATELRNWFRTEGHERCRVTADEFVAVCELRKSLRAMAVANAVAIADESAMRALTRLGATRPMRLSFGGSTALAVMQPSGSGVDAFIASMLGTVFVAMADGTWGRLKACGNSHCRWVVYDRTKNRSVAWCAEEACGSRSRARAYRARLVGR
;
A
#
# COMPACT_ATOMS: atom_id res chain seq x y z
N MET A 1 17.05 14.22 -8.82
CA MET A 1 16.68 14.24 -7.40
C MET A 1 15.68 15.38 -7.27
N HIS A 2 14.39 15.12 -7.35
CA HIS A 2 13.36 16.13 -7.12
C HIS A 2 12.72 15.82 -5.77
N ASP A 3 13.00 16.69 -4.80
CA ASP A 3 12.27 16.76 -3.55
C ASP A 3 10.81 17.08 -3.86
N LEU A 4 9.93 16.14 -3.58
CA LEU A 4 8.48 16.34 -3.68
C LEU A 4 8.01 17.05 -2.42
N PRO A 5 7.39 18.23 -2.51
CA PRO A 5 6.84 18.91 -1.34
C PRO A 5 5.66 18.11 -0.78
N ILE A 6 5.79 17.71 0.45
CA ILE A 6 4.74 17.06 1.23
C ILE A 6 3.93 18.16 1.89
N VAL A 7 2.71 18.42 1.42
CA VAL A 7 1.77 19.26 2.19
C VAL A 7 0.35 18.76 2.01
N ASN A 8 -0.33 18.46 3.12
CA ASN A 8 -1.75 18.82 3.27
C ASN A 8 -2.21 18.84 4.74
N ALA A 9 -2.94 19.88 5.10
CA ALA A 9 -3.42 20.18 6.44
C ALA A 9 -4.44 19.15 7.02
N ASN A 10 -5.08 18.33 6.19
CA ASN A 10 -5.98 17.23 6.63
C ASN A 10 -5.25 15.93 6.96
N ARG A 11 -3.93 15.93 6.87
CA ARG A 11 -3.10 14.77 7.19
C ARG A 11 -2.95 14.53 8.70
N ALA A 12 -3.13 15.55 9.51
CA ALA A 12 -3.00 15.43 10.97
C ALA A 12 -4.02 14.45 11.57
N ASP A 13 -5.30 14.51 11.13
CA ASP A 13 -6.36 13.62 11.61
C ASP A 13 -6.21 12.19 11.08
N PHE A 14 -5.69 12.03 9.88
CA PHE A 14 -5.41 10.73 9.28
C PHE A 14 -4.29 9.99 10.03
N LEU A 15 -3.37 10.73 10.59
CA LEU A 15 -2.16 10.22 11.22
C LEU A 15 -2.27 10.14 12.75
N THR A 16 -3.43 10.42 13.33
CA THR A 16 -3.66 10.19 14.75
C THR A 16 -4.25 8.80 15.01
N ASP A 17 -3.69 8.09 15.96
CA ASP A 17 -4.33 6.90 16.52
C ASP A 17 -5.45 7.32 17.48
N ARG A 18 -6.27 6.36 17.93
CA ARG A 18 -7.37 6.61 18.90
C ARG A 18 -6.92 7.23 20.22
N ARG A 19 -5.62 7.42 20.46
CA ARG A 19 -5.05 8.06 21.66
C ARG A 19 -4.52 9.45 21.38
N GLY A 20 -4.75 9.99 20.17
CA GLY A 20 -4.25 11.30 19.77
C GLY A 20 -2.74 11.32 19.45
N SER A 21 -2.09 10.17 19.36
CA SER A 21 -0.69 10.09 18.94
C SER A 21 -0.61 10.30 17.44
N THR A 22 0.09 11.33 17.01
CA THR A 22 0.31 11.62 15.59
C THR A 22 1.20 10.54 14.98
N ILE A 23 0.69 9.84 13.96
CA ILE A 23 1.49 8.97 13.10
C ILE A 23 2.13 9.88 12.04
N PRO A 24 3.48 10.00 11.99
CA PRO A 24 4.13 10.88 11.01
C PRO A 24 3.82 10.45 9.57
N ASP A 25 3.64 11.39 8.71
CA ASP A 25 3.43 11.47 7.25
C ASP A 25 3.73 10.22 6.39
N GLY A 26 3.06 9.11 6.59
CA GLY A 26 3.25 7.91 5.73
C GLY A 26 4.67 7.30 5.73
N SER A 27 5.67 7.98 6.29
CA SER A 27 7.03 7.48 6.50
C SER A 27 7.15 6.60 7.74
N TRP A 28 6.16 6.62 8.60
CA TRP A 28 6.13 5.84 9.83
C TRP A 28 5.77 4.35 9.59
N PRO A 29 6.37 3.42 10.33
CA PRO A 29 7.49 3.64 11.25
C PRO A 29 8.82 3.73 10.49
N PRO A 30 9.78 4.54 10.99
CA PRO A 30 11.09 4.69 10.35
C PRO A 30 11.79 3.33 10.22
N GLY A 31 12.53 3.15 9.12
CA GLY A 31 13.20 1.88 8.80
C GLY A 31 12.27 0.79 8.25
N ARG A 32 11.02 1.13 7.91
CA ARG A 32 10.03 0.23 7.31
C ARG A 32 9.66 0.63 5.87
N GLU A 33 10.38 1.57 5.30
CA GLU A 33 10.22 2.00 3.92
C GLU A 33 10.61 0.87 2.97
N ALA A 34 9.89 0.76 1.86
CA ALA A 34 10.18 -0.19 0.81
C ALA A 34 11.23 0.36 -0.19
N PRO A 35 11.87 -0.47 -1.01
CA PRO A 35 12.62 0.00 -2.17
C PRO A 35 11.76 0.80 -3.14
N ALA A 36 12.34 1.75 -3.87
CA ALA A 36 11.73 2.78 -4.71
C ALA A 36 10.29 2.53 -5.22
N GLY A 37 10.09 1.63 -6.18
CA GLY A 37 8.76 1.37 -6.76
C GLY A 37 7.76 0.79 -5.75
N LEU A 38 8.21 -0.10 -4.85
CA LEU A 38 7.38 -0.65 -3.78
C LEU A 38 7.01 0.39 -2.71
N GLU A 39 7.80 1.46 -2.54
CA GLU A 39 7.46 2.52 -1.60
C GLU A 39 6.22 3.29 -2.04
N VAL A 40 6.08 3.58 -3.33
CA VAL A 40 4.87 4.21 -3.88
C VAL A 40 3.65 3.32 -3.60
N LEU A 41 3.77 2.02 -3.84
CA LEU A 41 2.72 1.06 -3.57
C LEU A 41 2.39 0.99 -2.05
N ARG A 42 3.39 0.93 -1.18
CA ARG A 42 3.20 0.94 0.27
C ARG A 42 2.46 2.19 0.74
N ARG A 43 2.84 3.37 0.24
CA ARG A 43 2.15 4.63 0.54
C ARG A 43 0.72 4.63 0.05
N PHE A 44 0.46 4.15 -1.17
CA PHE A 44 -0.89 3.98 -1.71
C PHE A 44 -1.75 3.07 -0.83
N LEU A 45 -1.22 1.94 -0.39
CA LEU A 45 -1.94 1.04 0.51
C LEU A 45 -2.23 1.68 1.87
N ASN A 46 -1.36 2.55 2.36
CA ASN A 46 -1.51 3.25 3.62
C ASN A 46 -2.32 4.57 3.51
N THR A 47 -2.96 4.86 2.38
CA THR A 47 -3.92 5.96 2.26
C THR A 47 -5.23 5.71 3.01
N GLU A 48 -5.47 4.50 3.47
CA GLU A 48 -6.56 4.13 4.37
C GLU A 48 -5.97 3.68 5.71
N ASN A 49 -6.49 4.20 6.81
CA ASN A 49 -6.16 3.78 8.16
C ASN A 49 -7.32 2.97 8.76
N PRO A 50 -7.25 1.62 8.76
CA PRO A 50 -8.34 0.79 9.27
C PRO A 50 -8.61 0.97 10.78
N GLU A 51 -7.63 1.45 11.55
CA GLU A 51 -7.78 1.64 12.99
C GLU A 51 -8.64 2.87 13.32
N SER A 52 -8.45 3.98 12.59
CA SER A 52 -9.23 5.21 12.77
C SER A 52 -10.45 5.31 11.86
N GLY A 53 -10.46 4.54 10.76
CA GLY A 53 -11.44 4.66 9.68
C GLY A 53 -11.18 5.84 8.75
N ALA A 54 -10.07 6.56 8.92
CA ALA A 54 -9.71 7.67 8.04
C ALA A 54 -9.24 7.14 6.67
N ASP A 55 -9.66 7.79 5.58
CA ASP A 55 -9.32 7.43 4.21
C ASP A 55 -9.02 8.68 3.39
N LEU A 56 -7.79 8.80 2.89
CA LEU A 56 -7.37 9.89 1.98
C LEU A 56 -7.97 9.77 0.58
N LEU A 57 -8.60 8.64 0.26
CA LEU A 57 -9.20 8.35 -1.04
C LEU A 57 -10.69 7.96 -0.87
N ALA A 58 -11.40 8.55 0.12
CA ALA A 58 -12.78 8.20 0.40
C ALA A 58 -13.76 8.62 -0.71
N THR A 59 -13.38 9.59 -1.55
CA THR A 59 -14.20 10.09 -2.67
C THR A 59 -13.36 10.25 -3.94
N ALA A 60 -14.02 10.29 -5.11
CA ALA A 60 -13.34 10.57 -6.39
C ALA A 60 -12.63 11.95 -6.39
N THR A 61 -13.12 12.91 -5.59
CA THR A 61 -12.47 14.22 -5.45
C THR A 61 -11.18 14.12 -4.65
N GLU A 62 -11.16 13.36 -3.56
CA GLU A 62 -9.98 13.11 -2.75
C GLU A 62 -8.94 12.29 -3.52
N LEU A 63 -9.38 11.29 -4.30
CA LEU A 63 -8.50 10.56 -5.20
C LEU A 63 -7.84 11.49 -6.24
N ARG A 64 -8.59 12.42 -6.85
CA ARG A 64 -8.02 13.44 -7.77
C ARG A 64 -7.01 14.33 -7.07
N ASN A 65 -7.30 14.75 -5.84
CA ASN A 65 -6.37 15.57 -5.06
C ASN A 65 -5.09 14.80 -4.74
N TRP A 66 -5.22 13.53 -4.35
CA TRP A 66 -4.07 12.67 -4.11
C TRP A 66 -3.23 12.47 -5.38
N PHE A 67 -3.85 12.23 -6.54
CA PHE A 67 -3.12 12.16 -7.81
C PHE A 67 -2.32 13.42 -8.11
N ARG A 68 -2.85 14.62 -7.80
CA ARG A 68 -2.09 15.87 -7.97
C ARG A 68 -0.86 15.90 -7.06
N THR A 69 -0.97 15.46 -5.83
CA THR A 69 0.19 15.41 -4.91
C THR A 69 1.24 14.38 -5.33
N GLU A 70 0.85 13.36 -6.08
CA GLU A 70 1.77 12.37 -6.65
C GLU A 70 2.28 12.75 -8.07
N GLY A 71 2.04 13.99 -8.53
CA GLY A 71 2.56 14.51 -9.81
C GLY A 71 1.66 14.24 -11.03
N HIS A 72 0.41 13.79 -10.83
CA HIS A 72 -0.56 13.53 -11.90
C HIS A 72 -1.59 14.66 -12.04
N GLU A 73 -1.14 15.88 -12.32
CA GLU A 73 -1.94 17.11 -12.24
C GLU A 73 -3.22 17.13 -13.09
N ARG A 74 -3.25 16.43 -14.22
CA ARG A 74 -4.36 16.43 -15.18
C ARG A 74 -5.22 15.16 -15.16
N CYS A 75 -5.12 14.33 -14.13
CA CYS A 75 -5.89 13.11 -14.04
C CYS A 75 -7.36 13.42 -13.73
N ARG A 76 -8.26 13.12 -14.67
CA ARG A 76 -9.70 13.05 -14.40
C ARG A 76 -9.98 11.68 -13.80
N VAL A 77 -11.00 11.61 -12.94
CA VAL A 77 -11.42 10.36 -12.30
C VAL A 77 -12.93 10.24 -12.49
N THR A 78 -13.35 9.24 -13.24
CA THR A 78 -14.75 8.84 -13.38
C THR A 78 -15.20 7.98 -12.19
N ALA A 79 -16.49 7.71 -12.06
CA ALA A 79 -17.02 6.84 -11.01
C ALA A 79 -16.46 5.41 -11.11
N ASP A 80 -16.40 4.85 -12.32
CA ASP A 80 -15.89 3.49 -12.55
C ASP A 80 -14.39 3.39 -12.27
N GLU A 81 -13.60 4.41 -12.66
CA GLU A 81 -12.18 4.48 -12.34
C GLU A 81 -11.93 4.60 -10.83
N PHE A 82 -12.77 5.36 -10.12
CA PHE A 82 -12.71 5.44 -8.66
C PHE A 82 -12.94 4.07 -8.02
N VAL A 83 -13.98 3.35 -8.47
CA VAL A 83 -14.27 1.98 -7.99
C VAL A 83 -13.10 1.05 -8.28
N ALA A 84 -12.50 1.14 -9.48
CA ALA A 84 -11.35 0.31 -9.86
C ALA A 84 -10.11 0.57 -8.98
N VAL A 85 -9.83 1.84 -8.61
CA VAL A 85 -8.73 2.18 -7.68
C VAL A 85 -9.00 1.67 -6.27
N CYS A 86 -10.25 1.77 -5.79
CA CYS A 86 -10.63 1.20 -4.50
C CYS A 86 -10.49 -0.34 -4.48
N GLU A 87 -10.91 -1.01 -5.56
CA GLU A 87 -10.74 -2.47 -5.71
C GLU A 87 -9.26 -2.86 -5.74
N LEU A 88 -8.44 -2.12 -6.48
CA LEU A 88 -6.98 -2.31 -6.51
C LEU A 88 -6.38 -2.21 -5.09
N ARG A 89 -6.67 -1.12 -4.38
CA ARG A 89 -6.15 -0.89 -3.02
C ARG A 89 -6.57 -2.01 -2.06
N LYS A 90 -7.85 -2.36 -2.06
CA LYS A 90 -8.40 -3.43 -1.23
C LYS A 90 -7.72 -4.77 -1.52
N SER A 91 -7.60 -5.14 -2.80
CA SER A 91 -7.01 -6.42 -3.21
C SER A 91 -5.52 -6.50 -2.90
N LEU A 92 -4.76 -5.43 -3.15
CA LEU A 92 -3.33 -5.39 -2.81
C LEU A 92 -3.09 -5.40 -1.30
N ARG A 93 -3.94 -4.76 -0.51
CA ARG A 93 -3.88 -4.85 0.96
C ARG A 93 -4.16 -6.28 1.43
N ALA A 94 -5.17 -6.96 0.86
CA ALA A 94 -5.45 -8.36 1.16
C ALA A 94 -4.25 -9.26 0.86
N MET A 95 -3.55 -9.03 -0.26
CA MET A 95 -2.30 -9.75 -0.55
C MET A 95 -1.17 -9.40 0.42
N ALA A 96 -1.07 -8.16 0.91
CA ALA A 96 -0.09 -7.82 1.95
C ALA A 96 -0.42 -8.49 3.30
N VAL A 97 -1.70 -8.72 3.60
CA VAL A 97 -2.14 -9.56 4.73
C VAL A 97 -1.73 -11.03 4.49
N ALA A 98 -1.98 -11.55 3.30
CA ALA A 98 -1.59 -12.91 2.90
C ALA A 98 -0.08 -13.15 3.06
N ASN A 99 0.75 -12.17 2.68
CA ASN A 99 2.20 -12.21 2.89
C ASN A 99 2.59 -12.30 4.38
N ALA A 100 1.82 -11.67 5.27
CA ALA A 100 2.10 -11.70 6.70
C ALA A 100 1.79 -13.07 7.34
N VAL A 101 0.84 -13.82 6.78
CA VAL A 101 0.40 -15.13 7.31
C VAL A 101 0.82 -16.31 6.42
N ALA A 102 1.49 -16.05 5.31
CA ALA A 102 1.91 -17.03 4.29
C ALA A 102 0.74 -17.88 3.74
N ILE A 103 -0.44 -17.28 3.58
CA ILE A 103 -1.64 -17.92 3.03
C ILE A 103 -2.13 -17.08 1.85
N ALA A 104 -2.26 -17.69 0.66
CA ALA A 104 -2.72 -17.00 -0.54
C ALA A 104 -4.17 -16.52 -0.42
N ASP A 105 -4.45 -15.31 -0.90
CA ASP A 105 -5.81 -14.78 -1.06
C ASP A 105 -6.23 -14.87 -2.53
N GLU A 106 -6.87 -15.95 -2.89
CA GLU A 106 -7.32 -16.21 -4.27
C GLU A 106 -8.35 -15.17 -4.77
N SER A 107 -9.17 -14.62 -3.88
CA SER A 107 -10.17 -13.61 -4.25
C SER A 107 -9.47 -12.32 -4.68
N ALA A 108 -8.48 -11.87 -3.90
CA ALA A 108 -7.64 -10.73 -4.23
C ALA A 108 -6.87 -10.96 -5.54
N MET A 109 -6.30 -12.14 -5.74
CA MET A 109 -5.59 -12.49 -6.96
C MET A 109 -6.50 -12.44 -8.20
N ARG A 110 -7.72 -12.98 -8.11
CA ARG A 110 -8.72 -12.89 -9.20
C ARG A 110 -9.11 -11.45 -9.49
N ALA A 111 -9.30 -10.61 -8.47
CA ALA A 111 -9.62 -9.19 -8.67
C ALA A 111 -8.49 -8.45 -9.39
N LEU A 112 -7.23 -8.66 -8.99
CA LEU A 112 -6.08 -8.05 -9.66
C LEU A 112 -5.91 -8.54 -11.09
N THR A 113 -6.18 -9.82 -11.37
CA THR A 113 -6.19 -10.38 -12.73
C THR A 113 -7.23 -9.67 -13.61
N ARG A 114 -8.46 -9.48 -13.11
CA ARG A 114 -9.50 -8.73 -13.85
C ARG A 114 -9.08 -7.29 -14.11
N LEU A 115 -8.52 -6.60 -13.10
CA LEU A 115 -8.05 -5.23 -13.26
C LEU A 115 -6.93 -5.11 -14.30
N GLY A 116 -6.04 -6.09 -14.37
CA GLY A 116 -4.94 -6.13 -15.33
C GLY A 116 -5.37 -6.48 -16.75
N ALA A 117 -6.43 -7.26 -16.92
CA ALA A 117 -6.86 -7.78 -18.23
C ALA A 117 -7.18 -6.68 -19.28
N THR A 118 -7.62 -5.50 -18.81
CA THR A 118 -7.99 -4.35 -19.68
C THR A 118 -6.95 -3.24 -19.66
N ARG A 119 -5.81 -3.44 -19.00
CA ARG A 119 -4.77 -2.41 -18.79
C ARG A 119 -3.40 -2.92 -19.23
N PRO A 120 -3.16 -2.95 -20.55
CA PRO A 120 -1.94 -3.55 -21.10
C PRO A 120 -0.70 -2.76 -20.73
N MET A 121 0.39 -3.49 -20.55
CA MET A 121 1.73 -2.95 -20.38
C MET A 121 2.51 -3.13 -21.68
N ARG A 122 3.38 -2.18 -21.99
CA ARG A 122 4.29 -2.25 -23.13
C ARG A 122 5.72 -2.45 -22.64
N LEU A 123 6.42 -3.38 -23.25
CA LEU A 123 7.86 -3.51 -23.11
C LEU A 123 8.54 -2.69 -24.20
N SER A 124 9.52 -1.90 -23.83
CA SER A 124 10.40 -1.20 -24.76
C SER A 124 11.85 -1.47 -24.39
N PHE A 125 12.69 -1.59 -25.42
CA PHE A 125 14.12 -1.82 -25.27
C PHE A 125 14.84 -0.65 -25.93
N GLY A 126 15.77 -0.02 -25.20
CA GLY A 126 16.48 1.13 -25.74
C GLY A 126 17.27 1.88 -24.68
N GLY A 127 17.86 3.01 -25.13
CA GLY A 127 18.73 3.85 -24.32
C GLY A 127 20.19 3.42 -24.34
N SER A 128 21.08 4.29 -23.84
CA SER A 128 22.53 4.09 -23.80
C SER A 128 22.97 2.89 -22.94
N THR A 129 22.10 2.38 -22.10
CA THR A 129 22.36 1.27 -21.17
C THR A 129 21.66 -0.03 -21.53
N ALA A 130 21.04 -0.13 -22.72
CA ALA A 130 20.31 -1.32 -23.20
C ALA A 130 19.30 -1.86 -22.17
N LEU A 131 18.55 -0.96 -21.51
CA LEU A 131 17.55 -1.33 -20.50
C LEU A 131 16.22 -1.71 -21.15
N ALA A 132 15.57 -2.74 -20.60
CA ALA A 132 14.18 -3.02 -20.84
C ALA A 132 13.32 -2.22 -19.87
N VAL A 133 12.32 -1.51 -20.39
CA VAL A 133 11.39 -0.72 -19.60
C VAL A 133 9.98 -1.23 -19.84
N MET A 134 9.25 -1.48 -18.75
CA MET A 134 7.84 -1.84 -18.79
C MET A 134 7.02 -0.61 -18.43
N GLN A 135 6.15 -0.17 -19.34
CA GLN A 135 5.34 1.04 -19.19
C GLN A 135 3.86 0.75 -19.47
N PRO A 136 2.92 1.45 -18.79
CA PRO A 136 1.51 1.40 -19.15
C PRO A 136 1.30 1.85 -20.60
N SER A 137 0.40 1.18 -21.31
CA SER A 137 0.00 1.60 -22.67
C SER A 137 -1.09 2.68 -22.65
N GLY A 138 -1.74 2.91 -21.51
CA GLY A 138 -2.78 3.93 -21.30
C GLY A 138 -2.26 5.20 -20.66
N SER A 139 -3.19 6.03 -20.20
CA SER A 139 -2.94 7.28 -19.46
C SER A 139 -3.88 7.39 -18.25
N GLY A 140 -3.69 8.40 -17.41
CA GLY A 140 -4.58 8.67 -16.28
C GLY A 140 -4.67 7.51 -15.28
N VAL A 141 -5.87 7.20 -14.83
CA VAL A 141 -6.14 6.16 -13.81
C VAL A 141 -5.75 4.78 -14.31
N ASP A 142 -5.98 4.45 -15.58
CA ASP A 142 -5.61 3.14 -16.13
C ASP A 142 -4.08 2.95 -16.15
N ALA A 143 -3.33 4.00 -16.47
CA ALA A 143 -1.87 3.97 -16.39
C ALA A 143 -1.39 3.79 -14.95
N PHE A 144 -2.04 4.45 -13.99
CA PHE A 144 -1.73 4.29 -12.56
C PHE A 144 -1.96 2.84 -12.11
N ILE A 145 -3.14 2.26 -12.39
CA ILE A 145 -3.46 0.88 -12.03
C ILE A 145 -2.45 -0.10 -12.67
N ALA A 146 -2.18 0.07 -13.97
CA ALA A 146 -1.20 -0.76 -14.68
C ALA A 146 0.20 -0.64 -14.06
N SER A 147 0.66 0.57 -13.70
CA SER A 147 1.94 0.80 -13.04
C SER A 147 2.03 0.09 -11.69
N MET A 148 0.96 0.14 -10.88
CA MET A 148 0.92 -0.56 -9.60
C MET A 148 1.01 -2.09 -9.80
N LEU A 149 0.28 -2.64 -10.76
CA LEU A 149 0.33 -4.06 -11.10
C LEU A 149 1.71 -4.46 -11.65
N GLY A 150 2.32 -3.63 -12.48
CA GLY A 150 3.68 -3.81 -12.97
C GLY A 150 4.72 -3.82 -11.85
N THR A 151 4.57 -2.94 -10.87
CA THR A 151 5.42 -2.92 -9.67
C THR A 151 5.28 -4.22 -8.86
N VAL A 152 4.05 -4.73 -8.70
CA VAL A 152 3.80 -6.03 -8.04
C VAL A 152 4.45 -7.16 -8.82
N PHE A 153 4.30 -7.18 -10.15
CA PHE A 153 4.92 -8.19 -11.01
C PHE A 153 6.44 -8.24 -10.85
N VAL A 154 7.11 -7.09 -10.92
CA VAL A 154 8.55 -6.99 -10.72
C VAL A 154 8.96 -7.47 -9.33
N ALA A 155 8.23 -7.03 -8.30
CA ALA A 155 8.51 -7.43 -6.92
C ALA A 155 8.28 -8.93 -6.65
N MET A 156 7.35 -9.56 -7.36
CA MET A 156 7.18 -11.02 -7.32
C MET A 156 8.34 -11.73 -8.02
N ALA A 157 8.77 -11.22 -9.18
CA ALA A 157 9.86 -11.79 -9.95
C ALA A 157 11.22 -11.73 -9.22
N ASP A 158 11.50 -10.65 -8.50
CA ASP A 158 12.72 -10.46 -7.72
C ASP A 158 12.64 -10.99 -6.27
N GLY A 159 11.46 -11.51 -5.85
CA GLY A 159 11.23 -12.08 -4.53
C GLY A 159 11.08 -11.05 -3.39
N THR A 160 10.94 -9.76 -3.71
CA THR A 160 10.75 -8.69 -2.73
C THR A 160 9.29 -8.52 -2.30
N TRP A 161 8.33 -8.96 -3.12
CA TRP A 161 6.89 -8.88 -2.84
C TRP A 161 6.50 -9.43 -1.45
N GLY A 162 6.99 -10.62 -1.09
CA GLY A 162 6.69 -11.27 0.19
C GLY A 162 7.21 -10.52 1.43
N ARG A 163 7.99 -9.45 1.25
CA ARG A 163 8.44 -8.55 2.32
C ARG A 163 7.47 -7.40 2.58
N LEU A 164 6.55 -7.11 1.65
CA LEU A 164 5.50 -6.12 1.84
C LEU A 164 4.35 -6.78 2.61
N LYS A 165 4.23 -6.46 3.90
CA LYS A 165 3.34 -7.13 4.84
C LYS A 165 2.38 -6.16 5.52
N ALA A 166 1.14 -6.56 5.73
CA ALA A 166 0.25 -5.84 6.64
C ALA A 166 0.55 -6.20 8.11
N CYS A 167 0.41 -5.23 8.99
CA CYS A 167 0.53 -5.43 10.44
C CYS A 167 -0.38 -6.58 10.90
N GLY A 168 0.15 -7.50 11.70
CA GLY A 168 -0.59 -8.63 12.25
C GLY A 168 -1.71 -8.24 13.22
N ASN A 169 -1.75 -6.99 13.70
CA ASN A 169 -2.89 -6.46 14.43
C ASN A 169 -4.07 -6.23 13.47
N SER A 170 -5.14 -7.05 13.62
CA SER A 170 -6.32 -7.02 12.74
C SER A 170 -7.03 -5.66 12.66
N HIS A 171 -6.88 -4.80 13.67
CA HIS A 171 -7.47 -3.47 13.68
C HIS A 171 -6.56 -2.43 13.01
N CYS A 172 -5.26 -2.69 12.91
CA CYS A 172 -4.30 -1.76 12.35
C CYS A 172 -4.11 -1.97 10.83
N ARG A 173 -3.67 -3.18 10.44
CA ARG A 173 -3.41 -3.56 9.04
C ARG A 173 -2.52 -2.58 8.26
N TRP A 174 -1.73 -1.74 8.95
CA TRP A 174 -0.77 -0.84 8.33
C TRP A 174 0.28 -1.63 7.55
N VAL A 175 0.56 -1.23 6.33
CA VAL A 175 1.48 -1.96 5.45
C VAL A 175 2.91 -1.47 5.66
N VAL A 176 3.82 -2.40 5.88
CA VAL A 176 5.25 -2.17 6.13
C VAL A 176 6.09 -3.04 5.24
N TYR A 177 7.34 -2.65 4.99
CA TYR A 177 8.32 -3.48 4.32
C TYR A 177 9.25 -4.15 5.33
N ASP A 178 9.35 -5.47 5.27
CA ASP A 178 10.18 -6.29 6.16
C ASP A 178 11.62 -6.37 5.65
N ARG A 179 12.49 -5.54 6.21
CA ARG A 179 13.93 -5.51 5.88
C ARG A 179 14.75 -6.56 6.64
N THR A 180 14.15 -7.29 7.58
CA THR A 180 14.89 -8.27 8.37
C THR A 180 15.35 -9.45 7.53
N LYS A 181 16.50 -10.04 7.88
CA LYS A 181 17.04 -11.22 7.20
C LYS A 181 16.04 -12.38 7.19
N ASN A 182 15.40 -12.61 8.32
CA ASN A 182 14.52 -13.76 8.54
C ASN A 182 13.05 -13.48 8.19
N ARG A 183 12.73 -12.31 7.61
CA ARG A 183 11.35 -11.90 7.27
C ARG A 183 10.39 -12.03 8.47
N SER A 184 10.86 -11.65 9.67
CA SER A 184 10.18 -11.91 10.95
C SER A 184 9.32 -10.74 11.46
N VAL A 185 9.18 -9.66 10.70
CA VAL A 185 8.32 -8.52 11.07
C VAL A 185 6.86 -8.96 11.11
N ALA A 186 6.27 -8.88 12.31
CA ALA A 186 4.86 -9.18 12.55
C ALA A 186 4.02 -7.91 12.79
N TRP A 187 4.63 -6.81 13.23
CA TRP A 187 3.95 -5.58 13.63
C TRP A 187 4.52 -4.38 12.90
N CYS A 188 3.68 -3.37 12.64
CA CYS A 188 4.16 -2.10 12.10
C CYS A 188 5.14 -1.42 13.06
N ALA A 189 4.83 -1.43 14.37
CA ALA A 189 5.72 -1.02 15.44
C ALA A 189 5.54 -1.95 16.64
N GLU A 190 6.66 -2.37 17.23
CA GLU A 190 6.68 -3.32 18.35
C GLU A 190 6.08 -2.68 19.61
N GLU A 191 6.45 -1.42 19.90
CA GLU A 191 6.00 -0.65 21.06
C GLU A 191 4.50 -0.35 21.03
N ALA A 192 3.92 -0.23 19.82
CA ALA A 192 2.51 0.06 19.61
C ALA A 192 1.70 -1.22 19.41
N CYS A 193 1.73 -1.79 18.20
CA CYS A 193 0.90 -2.92 17.84
C CYS A 193 1.36 -4.24 18.47
N GLY A 194 2.67 -4.46 18.63
CA GLY A 194 3.23 -5.63 19.28
C GLY A 194 2.78 -5.70 20.75
N SER A 195 2.96 -4.62 21.50
CA SER A 195 2.55 -4.54 22.91
C SER A 195 1.04 -4.71 23.08
N ARG A 196 0.22 -4.06 22.23
CA ARG A 196 -1.25 -4.21 22.26
C ARG A 196 -1.70 -5.65 21.97
N SER A 197 -1.04 -6.33 21.06
CA SER A 197 -1.38 -7.71 20.70
C SER A 197 -1.02 -8.69 21.82
N ARG A 198 0.15 -8.52 22.45
CA ARG A 198 0.53 -9.31 23.63
C ARG A 198 -0.42 -9.10 24.81
N ALA A 199 -0.81 -7.86 25.09
CA ALA A 199 -1.76 -7.55 26.16
C ALA A 199 -3.14 -8.17 25.92
N ARG A 200 -3.61 -8.20 24.66
CA ARG A 200 -4.86 -8.88 24.30
C ARG A 200 -4.76 -10.39 24.49
N ALA A 201 -3.70 -11.00 23.99
CA ALA A 201 -3.47 -12.44 24.13
C ALA A 201 -3.35 -12.86 25.61
N TYR A 202 -2.72 -12.04 26.44
CA TYR A 202 -2.64 -12.27 27.89
C TYR A 202 -4.03 -12.24 28.53
N ARG A 203 -4.83 -11.19 28.26
CA ARG A 203 -6.20 -11.09 28.81
C ARG A 203 -7.10 -12.25 28.37
N ALA A 204 -7.04 -12.66 27.11
CA ALA A 204 -7.82 -13.78 26.60
C ALA A 204 -7.51 -15.09 27.36
N ARG A 205 -6.22 -15.32 27.71
CA ARG A 205 -5.81 -16.49 28.50
C ARG A 205 -6.30 -16.46 29.93
N LEU A 206 -6.52 -15.28 30.52
CA LEU A 206 -7.06 -15.16 31.88
C LEU A 206 -8.56 -15.43 31.94
N VAL A 207 -9.32 -15.07 30.89
CA VAL A 207 -10.78 -15.29 30.81
C VAL A 207 -11.14 -16.73 30.45
N GLY A 208 -10.24 -17.46 29.79
CA GLY A 208 -10.43 -18.86 29.40
C GLY A 208 -9.96 -19.88 30.45
N ARG A 209 -9.64 -19.41 31.67
CA ARG A 209 -9.37 -20.24 32.84
C ARG A 209 -10.51 -20.13 33.84
#